data_4b8a991feecb62d378619f53e7298043
#
_entry.id   4b8a991feecb62d378619f53e7298043
#
_cell.length_a   1.000
_cell.length_b   1.000
_cell.length_c   1.000
_cell.angle_alpha   90.00
_cell.angle_beta   90.00
_cell.angle_gamma   90.00
#
_symmetry.space_group_name_H-M   'P 1'
#
loop_
_entity.id
_entity.type
_entity.pdbx_description
1 polymer ?
#
loop_
_entity_poly.entity_id
_entity_poly.type
_entity_poly.pdbx_seq_one_letter_code
_entity_poly.pdbx_strand_id
1 'polypeptide(L)'
;EEIVMALTTRSEYFGLSHGINTRVFSEASKTVSAVTGVYVPPGKPVVGRNAFVHDAGIHQHGVLSNPLTYEIMTPRSVGISDQGIILGKLSGHHAFEEKLAELGLTVDRDVSVAAFNAFKDLTCRKKDVSDEDIRALVEEAIYDSHIVDGFELDTFQIQSGNKMKAMALISLSRAGDRFTETASGEGPIDASFNAINRIVGRDFNLMFYNIKAVTGGTDALGEVRVRIKAPDGREFPGKGISTDIIKSSIRAYINAINRAMIN
;
A
#
# COMPACT_ATOMS: atom_id res chain seq x y z
N GLU A 1 18.67 -28.88 5.72
CA GLU A 1 18.21 -28.02 6.79
C GLU A 1 17.15 -28.66 7.68
N GLU A 2 16.16 -29.38 7.13
CA GLU A 2 15.05 -29.95 7.89
C GLU A 2 15.50 -30.97 8.94
N ILE A 3 16.38 -31.92 8.58
CA ILE A 3 16.93 -32.91 9.50
C ILE A 3 17.70 -32.23 10.63
N VAL A 4 18.56 -31.28 10.30
CA VAL A 4 19.37 -30.59 11.31
C VAL A 4 18.50 -29.76 12.25
N MET A 5 17.48 -29.08 11.75
CA MET A 5 16.55 -28.33 12.61
C MET A 5 15.67 -29.26 13.45
N ALA A 6 15.28 -30.42 12.95
CA ALA A 6 14.61 -31.45 13.78
C ALA A 6 15.48 -31.90 14.95
N LEU A 7 16.75 -32.18 14.70
CA LEU A 7 17.71 -32.54 15.76
C LEU A 7 17.94 -31.39 16.76
N THR A 8 17.99 -30.13 16.26
CA THR A 8 18.17 -28.94 17.11
C THR A 8 16.95 -28.71 18.02
N THR A 9 15.75 -28.71 17.44
CA THR A 9 14.50 -28.37 18.16
C THR A 9 14.02 -29.49 19.08
N ARG A 10 14.44 -30.71 18.83
CA ARG A 10 14.09 -31.94 19.61
C ARG A 10 15.32 -32.65 20.16
N SER A 11 16.37 -31.90 20.50
CA SER A 11 17.65 -32.44 20.98
C SER A 11 17.49 -33.37 22.20
N GLU A 12 16.63 -33.00 23.14
CA GLU A 12 16.33 -33.83 24.32
C GLU A 12 15.69 -35.16 23.95
N TYR A 13 14.79 -35.18 22.95
CA TYR A 13 14.13 -36.41 22.50
C TYR A 13 15.09 -37.33 21.75
N PHE A 14 15.92 -36.79 20.87
CA PHE A 14 16.86 -37.60 20.08
C PHE A 14 18.15 -37.96 20.83
N GLY A 15 18.50 -37.20 21.85
CA GLY A 15 19.77 -37.39 22.58
C GLY A 15 21.00 -37.16 21.70
N LEU A 16 20.86 -36.40 20.60
CA LEU A 16 21.90 -36.17 19.60
C LEU A 16 22.25 -34.69 19.53
N SER A 17 23.53 -34.43 19.28
CA SER A 17 24.04 -33.07 18.99
C SER A 17 24.76 -33.05 17.66
N HIS A 18 24.89 -31.86 17.08
CA HIS A 18 25.61 -31.62 15.82
C HIS A 18 26.41 -30.33 15.88
N GLY A 19 27.44 -30.21 15.05
CA GLY A 19 28.27 -29.00 14.93
C GLY A 19 27.92 -28.10 13.76
N ILE A 20 26.72 -28.26 13.16
CA ILE A 20 26.32 -27.47 11.97
C ILE A 20 25.84 -26.10 12.41
N ASN A 21 26.37 -25.05 11.78
CA ASN A 21 25.91 -23.68 11.97
C ASN A 21 24.57 -23.48 11.24
N THR A 22 23.46 -23.51 11.95
CA THR A 22 22.13 -23.35 11.35
C THR A 22 21.85 -21.95 10.81
N ARG A 23 22.56 -20.94 11.31
CA ARG A 23 22.38 -19.52 10.88
C ARG A 23 22.78 -19.26 9.44
N VAL A 24 23.41 -20.19 8.75
CA VAL A 24 23.77 -20.05 7.31
C VAL A 24 22.73 -20.71 6.38
N PHE A 25 21.68 -21.35 6.89
CA PHE A 25 20.73 -22.08 6.06
C PHE A 25 20.01 -21.22 5.03
N SER A 26 19.55 -20.05 5.42
CA SER A 26 18.88 -19.12 4.50
C SER A 26 19.81 -18.68 3.36
N GLU A 27 21.05 -18.32 3.67
CA GLU A 27 22.05 -17.92 2.69
C GLU A 27 22.46 -19.08 1.76
N ALA A 28 22.74 -20.24 2.34
CA ALA A 28 23.07 -21.44 1.57
C ALA A 28 21.92 -21.84 0.61
N SER A 29 20.69 -21.78 1.08
CA SER A 29 19.51 -22.06 0.25
C SER A 29 19.36 -21.08 -0.92
N LYS A 30 19.56 -19.78 -0.67
CA LYS A 30 19.58 -18.75 -1.72
C LYS A 30 20.70 -18.98 -2.74
N THR A 31 21.89 -19.31 -2.26
CA THR A 31 23.05 -19.60 -3.12
C THR A 31 22.79 -20.81 -4.01
N VAL A 32 22.30 -21.92 -3.44
CA VAL A 32 21.94 -23.12 -4.22
C VAL A 32 20.89 -22.79 -5.27
N SER A 33 19.85 -22.07 -4.89
CA SER A 33 18.78 -21.65 -5.81
C SER A 33 19.31 -20.78 -6.96
N ALA A 34 20.20 -19.82 -6.66
CA ALA A 34 20.80 -18.94 -7.67
C ALA A 34 21.72 -19.70 -8.65
N VAL A 35 22.52 -20.67 -8.14
CA VAL A 35 23.47 -21.45 -8.98
C VAL A 35 22.76 -22.49 -9.82
N THR A 36 21.75 -23.17 -9.26
CA THR A 36 21.06 -24.27 -9.94
C THR A 36 19.86 -23.85 -10.78
N GLY A 37 19.34 -22.64 -10.57
CA GLY A 37 18.07 -22.20 -11.16
C GLY A 37 16.82 -22.86 -10.57
N VAL A 38 16.97 -23.72 -9.54
CA VAL A 38 15.85 -24.40 -8.87
C VAL A 38 15.35 -23.54 -7.73
N TYR A 39 14.13 -23.04 -7.84
CA TYR A 39 13.52 -22.19 -6.82
C TYR A 39 13.06 -22.98 -5.60
N VAL A 40 13.29 -22.42 -4.41
CA VAL A 40 12.76 -22.93 -3.16
C VAL A 40 11.25 -22.60 -3.11
N PRO A 41 10.36 -23.61 -2.92
CA PRO A 41 8.94 -23.36 -2.75
C PRO A 41 8.68 -22.44 -1.55
N PRO A 42 7.74 -21.49 -1.65
CA PRO A 42 7.45 -20.56 -0.55
C PRO A 42 7.08 -21.23 0.77
N GLY A 43 6.38 -22.36 0.73
CA GLY A 43 5.97 -23.14 1.90
C GLY A 43 7.00 -24.18 2.37
N LYS A 44 8.24 -24.20 1.80
CA LYS A 44 9.26 -25.16 2.26
C LYS A 44 9.63 -24.89 3.72
N PRO A 45 9.63 -25.91 4.59
CA PRO A 45 10.04 -25.73 5.98
C PRO A 45 11.45 -25.12 6.09
N VAL A 46 11.68 -24.38 7.16
CA VAL A 46 12.96 -23.76 7.54
C VAL A 46 13.40 -22.60 6.64
N VAL A 47 13.48 -22.80 5.32
CA VAL A 47 14.10 -21.85 4.37
C VAL A 47 13.12 -21.22 3.38
N GLY A 48 11.88 -21.68 3.31
CA GLY A 48 10.85 -21.09 2.47
C GLY A 48 10.47 -19.69 2.95
N ARG A 49 10.13 -18.81 2.03
CA ARG A 49 9.80 -17.41 2.37
C ARG A 49 8.61 -17.26 3.33
N ASN A 50 7.72 -18.28 3.39
CA ASN A 50 6.55 -18.28 4.27
C ASN A 50 6.80 -19.05 5.59
N ALA A 51 8.02 -19.56 5.84
CA ALA A 51 8.33 -20.41 6.98
C ALA A 51 8.07 -19.72 8.34
N PHE A 52 8.17 -18.39 8.39
CA PHE A 52 7.98 -17.56 9.59
C PHE A 52 6.93 -16.46 9.38
N VAL A 53 6.06 -16.62 8.37
CA VAL A 53 5.01 -15.63 8.07
C VAL A 53 3.74 -16.01 8.81
N HIS A 54 3.22 -15.08 9.59
CA HIS A 54 1.95 -15.19 10.30
C HIS A 54 0.94 -14.21 9.69
N ASP A 55 0.10 -14.68 8.77
CA ASP A 55 -0.86 -13.86 8.03
C ASP A 55 -2.18 -13.63 8.80
N ALA A 56 -2.56 -14.56 9.69
CA ALA A 56 -3.77 -14.43 10.48
C ALA A 56 -3.56 -13.60 11.75
N GLY A 57 -4.47 -12.64 12.04
CA GLY A 57 -4.35 -11.74 13.18
C GLY A 57 -4.24 -12.45 14.54
N ILE A 58 -4.91 -13.60 14.72
CA ILE A 58 -4.78 -14.40 15.94
C ILE A 58 -3.37 -15.00 16.10
N HIS A 59 -2.73 -15.41 15.01
CA HIS A 59 -1.36 -15.91 15.03
C HIS A 59 -0.38 -14.77 15.30
N GLN A 60 -0.55 -13.62 14.65
CA GLN A 60 0.27 -12.43 14.88
C GLN A 60 0.19 -12.00 16.35
N HIS A 61 -1.02 -11.89 16.91
CA HIS A 61 -1.19 -11.57 18.33
C HIS A 61 -0.55 -12.61 19.27
N GLY A 62 -0.66 -13.90 18.95
CA GLY A 62 -0.03 -14.97 19.72
C GLY A 62 1.50 -14.87 19.72
N VAL A 63 2.12 -14.64 18.57
CA VAL A 63 3.58 -14.47 18.44
C VAL A 63 4.07 -13.22 19.17
N LEU A 64 3.36 -12.11 19.07
CA LEU A 64 3.69 -10.87 19.78
C LEU A 64 3.61 -11.01 21.29
N SER A 65 2.61 -11.77 21.79
CA SER A 65 2.46 -12.04 23.22
C SER A 65 3.52 -13.02 23.73
N ASN A 66 3.81 -14.07 22.97
CA ASN A 66 4.85 -15.07 23.24
C ASN A 66 5.24 -15.80 21.94
N PRO A 67 6.43 -15.54 21.37
CA PRO A 67 6.89 -16.20 20.14
C PRO A 67 6.81 -17.73 20.18
N LEU A 68 7.06 -18.36 21.34
CA LEU A 68 6.99 -19.80 21.49
C LEU A 68 5.59 -20.42 21.28
N THR A 69 4.54 -19.59 21.19
CA THR A 69 3.17 -20.08 20.96
C THR A 69 3.03 -20.72 19.58
N TYR A 70 3.73 -20.20 18.57
CA TYR A 70 3.67 -20.68 17.19
C TYR A 70 5.02 -21.00 16.56
N GLU A 71 6.13 -20.60 17.19
CA GLU A 71 7.47 -20.75 16.66
C GLU A 71 8.31 -21.72 17.52
N ILE A 72 8.58 -22.91 17.01
CA ILE A 72 9.51 -23.86 17.61
C ILE A 72 10.98 -23.52 17.34
N MET A 73 11.24 -22.58 16.41
CA MET A 73 12.53 -22.04 16.04
C MET A 73 12.34 -20.57 15.64
N THR A 74 13.35 -19.72 15.84
CA THR A 74 13.28 -18.31 15.49
C THR A 74 13.85 -18.06 14.09
N PRO A 75 13.43 -17.02 13.36
CA PRO A 75 14.04 -16.61 12.08
C PRO A 75 15.55 -16.50 12.18
N ARG A 76 16.07 -15.88 13.23
CA ARG A 76 17.51 -15.71 13.48
C ARG A 76 18.26 -17.03 13.62
N SER A 77 17.62 -18.07 14.15
CA SER A 77 18.24 -19.40 14.35
C SER A 77 18.62 -20.07 13.03
N VAL A 78 17.98 -19.65 11.92
CA VAL A 78 18.20 -20.20 10.57
C VAL A 78 18.79 -19.18 9.59
N GLY A 79 19.26 -18.02 10.12
CA GLY A 79 19.92 -16.96 9.33
C GLY A 79 18.96 -16.08 8.53
N ILE A 80 17.68 -16.07 8.89
CA ILE A 80 16.73 -15.08 8.40
C ILE A 80 16.81 -13.89 9.36
N SER A 81 17.15 -12.71 8.86
CA SER A 81 16.99 -11.45 9.61
C SER A 81 15.52 -11.31 9.98
N ASP A 82 15.26 -10.75 11.17
CA ASP A 82 13.88 -10.54 11.61
C ASP A 82 13.08 -9.94 10.46
N GLN A 83 12.20 -10.76 9.90
CA GLN A 83 11.19 -10.24 8.99
C GLN A 83 10.20 -9.58 9.92
N GLY A 84 10.18 -8.26 9.92
CA GLY A 84 9.19 -7.50 10.68
C GLY A 84 7.77 -7.96 10.36
N ILE A 85 6.80 -7.35 10.98
CA ILE A 85 5.38 -7.68 10.78
C ILE A 85 5.04 -7.62 9.29
N ILE A 86 4.69 -8.76 8.70
CA ILE A 86 4.18 -8.84 7.34
C ILE A 86 2.67 -8.64 7.41
N LEU A 87 2.22 -7.58 6.76
CA LEU A 87 0.81 -7.26 6.71
C LEU A 87 0.14 -7.86 5.47
N GLY A 88 -1.04 -8.43 5.67
CA GLY A 88 -1.85 -9.02 4.62
C GLY A 88 -3.34 -8.73 4.80
N LYS A 89 -4.18 -9.32 3.94
CA LYS A 89 -5.63 -9.11 3.95
C LYS A 89 -6.30 -9.40 5.30
N LEU A 90 -5.76 -10.36 6.07
CA LEU A 90 -6.31 -10.78 7.36
C LEU A 90 -5.73 -10.02 8.56
N SER A 91 -4.72 -9.18 8.36
CA SER A 91 -4.12 -8.38 9.41
C SER A 91 -5.12 -7.39 10.01
N GLY A 92 -5.16 -7.31 11.34
CA GLY A 92 -5.97 -6.35 12.09
C GLY A 92 -5.29 -4.99 12.25
N HIS A 93 -6.04 -3.99 12.75
CA HIS A 93 -5.55 -2.63 12.97
C HIS A 93 -4.35 -2.59 13.95
N HIS A 94 -4.36 -3.43 14.99
CA HIS A 94 -3.25 -3.50 15.95
C HIS A 94 -1.91 -3.90 15.29
N ALA A 95 -1.93 -4.93 14.44
CA ALA A 95 -0.72 -5.33 13.68
C ALA A 95 -0.27 -4.25 12.70
N PHE A 96 -1.21 -3.46 12.17
CA PHE A 96 -0.87 -2.31 11.32
C PHE A 96 -0.20 -1.20 12.12
N GLU A 97 -0.69 -0.86 13.32
CA GLU A 97 -0.07 0.13 14.21
C GLU A 97 1.35 -0.28 14.64
N GLU A 98 1.55 -1.55 14.95
CA GLU A 98 2.88 -2.08 15.27
C GLU A 98 3.83 -1.99 14.06
N LYS A 99 3.32 -2.26 12.86
CA LYS A 99 4.10 -2.06 11.63
C LYS A 99 4.44 -0.59 11.40
N LEU A 100 3.54 0.35 11.68
CA LEU A 100 3.84 1.78 11.65
C LEU A 100 4.97 2.15 12.62
N ALA A 101 4.92 1.61 13.84
CA ALA A 101 5.97 1.82 14.84
C ALA A 101 7.31 1.24 14.38
N GLU A 102 7.33 0.04 13.80
CA GLU A 102 8.52 -0.59 13.20
C GLU A 102 9.12 0.29 12.08
N LEU A 103 8.27 0.90 11.26
CA LEU A 103 8.68 1.82 10.18
C LEU A 103 9.07 3.22 10.69
N GLY A 104 8.96 3.48 12.00
CA GLY A 104 9.24 4.79 12.60
C GLY A 104 8.20 5.86 12.26
N LEU A 105 6.96 5.44 11.90
CA LEU A 105 5.87 6.33 11.56
C LEU A 105 4.98 6.55 12.79
N THR A 106 4.95 7.77 13.29
CA THR A 106 4.05 8.18 14.39
C THR A 106 2.97 9.09 13.81
N VAL A 107 1.73 8.67 13.91
CA VAL A 107 0.57 9.41 13.39
C VAL A 107 -0.57 9.42 14.41
N ASP A 108 -1.47 10.39 14.28
CA ASP A 108 -2.67 10.45 15.08
C ASP A 108 -3.61 9.29 14.76
N ARG A 109 -4.51 9.00 15.71
CA ARG A 109 -5.43 7.85 15.60
C ARG A 109 -6.30 7.90 14.33
N ASP A 110 -6.81 9.08 13.98
CA ASP A 110 -7.70 9.24 12.83
C ASP A 110 -6.95 8.98 11.52
N VAL A 111 -5.70 9.44 11.42
CA VAL A 111 -4.80 9.16 10.29
C VAL A 111 -4.46 7.67 10.24
N SER A 112 -4.19 7.03 11.39
CA SER A 112 -3.93 5.59 11.45
C SER A 112 -5.13 4.77 10.95
N VAL A 113 -6.35 5.13 11.34
CA VAL A 113 -7.58 4.49 10.89
C VAL A 113 -7.80 4.68 9.39
N ALA A 114 -7.61 5.90 8.88
CA ALA A 114 -7.72 6.20 7.44
C ALA A 114 -6.70 5.41 6.61
N ALA A 115 -5.43 5.40 7.03
CA ALA A 115 -4.37 4.63 6.38
C ALA A 115 -4.64 3.11 6.42
N PHE A 116 -5.15 2.59 7.55
CA PHE A 116 -5.55 1.19 7.68
C PHE A 116 -6.68 0.81 6.72
N ASN A 117 -7.71 1.64 6.58
CA ASN A 117 -8.80 1.40 5.63
C ASN A 117 -8.26 1.38 4.18
N ALA A 118 -7.41 2.33 3.82
CA ALA A 118 -6.76 2.35 2.52
C ALA A 118 -5.86 1.12 2.29
N PHE A 119 -5.15 0.65 3.33
CA PHE A 119 -4.39 -0.60 3.30
C PHE A 119 -5.31 -1.82 3.05
N LYS A 120 -6.46 -1.91 3.73
CA LYS A 120 -7.43 -3.00 3.50
C LYS A 120 -7.95 -3.02 2.06
N ASP A 121 -8.25 -1.86 1.51
CA ASP A 121 -8.65 -1.72 0.10
C ASP A 121 -7.52 -2.14 -0.86
N LEU A 122 -6.28 -1.79 -0.55
CA LEU A 122 -5.11 -2.18 -1.33
C LEU A 122 -4.93 -3.70 -1.33
N THR A 123 -5.07 -4.37 -0.18
CA THR A 123 -4.92 -5.84 -0.06
C THR A 123 -5.97 -6.64 -0.84
N CYS A 124 -7.08 -6.00 -1.27
CA CYS A 124 -8.06 -6.61 -2.18
C CYS A 124 -7.57 -6.63 -3.64
N ARG A 125 -6.58 -5.82 -3.99
CA ARG A 125 -6.07 -5.63 -5.36
C ARG A 125 -4.64 -6.07 -5.53
N LYS A 126 -3.83 -5.95 -4.47
CA LYS A 126 -2.41 -6.28 -4.42
C LYS A 126 -2.17 -7.34 -3.34
N LYS A 127 -1.55 -8.46 -3.72
CA LYS A 127 -1.34 -9.59 -2.81
C LYS A 127 -0.24 -9.31 -1.77
N ASP A 128 0.87 -8.76 -2.23
CA ASP A 128 2.06 -8.50 -1.40
C ASP A 128 2.21 -6.97 -1.23
N VAL A 129 1.82 -6.44 -0.08
CA VAL A 129 1.96 -5.00 0.25
C VAL A 129 3.32 -4.76 0.86
N SER A 130 4.09 -3.86 0.28
CA SER A 130 5.45 -3.51 0.73
C SER A 130 5.44 -2.39 1.77
N ASP A 131 6.58 -2.19 2.42
CA ASP A 131 6.78 -1.09 3.38
C ASP A 131 6.65 0.28 2.69
N GLU A 132 7.05 0.39 1.42
CA GLU A 132 6.90 1.60 0.60
C GLU A 132 5.42 1.89 0.32
N ASP A 133 4.61 0.85 0.06
CA ASP A 133 3.16 1.02 -0.10
C ASP A 133 2.54 1.57 1.18
N ILE A 134 2.91 1.02 2.35
CA ILE A 134 2.39 1.47 3.66
C ILE A 134 2.78 2.93 3.90
N ARG A 135 4.04 3.31 3.67
CA ARG A 135 4.50 4.70 3.78
C ARG A 135 3.69 5.64 2.89
N ALA A 136 3.44 5.23 1.64
CA ALA A 136 2.69 6.02 0.69
C ALA A 136 1.24 6.23 1.14
N LEU A 137 0.57 5.18 1.66
CA LEU A 137 -0.79 5.27 2.20
C LEU A 137 -0.88 6.17 3.44
N VAL A 138 0.11 6.08 4.33
CA VAL A 138 0.18 6.96 5.52
C VAL A 138 0.40 8.42 5.11
N GLU A 139 1.31 8.68 4.17
CA GLU A 139 1.52 10.03 3.64
C GLU A 139 0.26 10.60 2.97
N GLU A 140 -0.51 9.78 2.24
CA GLU A 140 -1.80 10.20 1.67
C GLU A 140 -2.80 10.53 2.79
N ALA A 141 -2.92 9.67 3.80
CA ALA A 141 -3.83 9.90 4.93
C ALA A 141 -3.49 11.16 5.74
N ILE A 142 -2.19 11.42 5.98
CA ILE A 142 -1.73 12.69 6.59
C ILE A 142 -2.12 13.88 5.71
N TYR A 143 -1.93 13.72 4.39
CA TYR A 143 -2.23 14.78 3.44
C TYR A 143 -3.72 15.12 3.43
N ASP A 144 -4.58 14.11 3.49
CA ASP A 144 -6.04 14.24 3.46
C ASP A 144 -6.62 14.71 4.80
N SER A 145 -5.98 14.42 5.95
CA SER A 145 -6.46 14.82 7.29
C SER A 145 -6.53 16.35 7.49
N HIS A 146 -5.84 17.12 6.67
CA HIS A 146 -5.89 18.59 6.69
C HIS A 146 -7.08 19.18 5.92
N ILE A 147 -7.92 18.33 5.29
CA ILE A 147 -9.05 18.77 4.46
C ILE A 147 -10.34 18.52 5.24
N VAL A 148 -10.93 19.60 5.74
CA VAL A 148 -12.26 19.57 6.40
C VAL A 148 -13.31 20.04 5.38
N ASP A 149 -14.44 19.33 5.29
CA ASP A 149 -15.56 19.65 4.37
C ASP A 149 -15.16 19.76 2.88
N GLY A 150 -14.18 18.97 2.44
CA GLY A 150 -13.76 18.90 1.04
C GLY A 150 -14.67 18.04 0.17
N PHE A 151 -14.46 18.11 -1.15
CA PHE A 151 -15.02 17.17 -2.08
C PHE A 151 -14.31 15.81 -1.96
N GLU A 152 -15.09 14.72 -2.01
CA GLU A 152 -14.60 13.35 -2.05
C GLU A 152 -15.06 12.68 -3.34
N LEU A 153 -14.22 11.81 -3.92
CA LEU A 153 -14.57 11.02 -5.09
C LEU A 153 -15.52 9.87 -4.67
N ASP A 154 -16.75 9.91 -5.17
CA ASP A 154 -17.71 8.82 -4.99
C ASP A 154 -17.58 7.78 -6.11
N THR A 155 -17.86 8.15 -7.36
CA THR A 155 -17.71 7.27 -8.52
C THR A 155 -17.15 8.01 -9.72
N PHE A 156 -16.53 7.25 -10.62
CA PHE A 156 -16.17 7.76 -11.95
C PHE A 156 -16.36 6.70 -13.02
N GLN A 157 -16.69 7.14 -14.22
CA GLN A 157 -16.74 6.32 -15.42
C GLN A 157 -16.11 7.07 -16.57
N ILE A 158 -15.24 6.38 -17.34
CA ILE A 158 -14.53 6.98 -18.45
C ILE A 158 -14.71 6.14 -19.70
N GLN A 159 -15.00 6.81 -20.79
CA GLN A 159 -14.98 6.26 -22.14
C GLN A 159 -13.88 6.95 -22.94
N SER A 160 -12.99 6.19 -23.53
CA SER A 160 -11.88 6.69 -24.32
C SER A 160 -11.54 5.76 -25.46
N GLY A 161 -11.10 6.30 -26.57
CA GLY A 161 -10.69 5.53 -27.75
C GLY A 161 -9.94 6.40 -28.75
N ASN A 162 -9.27 5.76 -29.70
CA ASN A 162 -8.43 6.43 -30.68
C ASN A 162 -9.20 7.22 -31.76
N LYS A 163 -10.52 7.04 -31.87
CA LYS A 163 -11.38 7.69 -32.89
C LYS A 163 -12.53 8.48 -32.29
N MET A 164 -12.51 8.72 -30.96
CA MET A 164 -13.54 9.47 -30.26
C MET A 164 -12.89 10.33 -29.20
N LYS A 165 -13.50 11.49 -28.90
CA LYS A 165 -13.10 12.27 -27.75
C LYS A 165 -13.36 11.50 -26.47
N ALA A 166 -12.45 11.61 -25.52
CA ALA A 166 -12.67 11.03 -24.20
C ALA A 166 -13.85 11.71 -23.50
N MET A 167 -14.64 10.92 -22.79
CA MET A 167 -15.74 11.40 -21.94
C MET A 167 -15.55 10.84 -20.53
N ALA A 168 -15.77 11.67 -19.54
CA ALA A 168 -15.77 11.28 -18.14
C ALA A 168 -17.08 11.68 -17.48
N LEU A 169 -17.69 10.74 -16.74
CA LEU A 169 -18.74 10.99 -15.78
C LEU A 169 -18.11 10.92 -14.40
N ILE A 170 -18.17 12.00 -13.64
CA ILE A 170 -17.60 12.09 -12.29
C ILE A 170 -18.73 12.38 -11.30
N SER A 171 -18.75 11.65 -10.20
CA SER A 171 -19.61 11.92 -9.06
C SER A 171 -18.74 12.24 -7.84
N LEU A 172 -18.97 13.38 -7.24
CA LEU A 172 -18.31 13.83 -6.00
C LEU A 172 -19.36 13.96 -4.89
N SER A 173 -18.94 13.73 -3.66
CA SER A 173 -19.74 14.03 -2.47
C SER A 173 -19.08 15.16 -1.67
N ARG A 174 -19.91 16.00 -1.02
CA ARG A 174 -19.47 17.03 -0.09
C ARG A 174 -20.58 17.32 0.91
N ALA A 175 -20.27 17.27 2.20
CA ALA A 175 -21.22 17.53 3.30
C ALA A 175 -22.52 16.70 3.20
N GLY A 176 -22.45 15.49 2.64
CA GLY A 176 -23.61 14.59 2.45
C GLY A 176 -24.36 14.78 1.12
N ASP A 177 -24.12 15.84 0.39
CA ASP A 177 -24.69 16.07 -0.95
C ASP A 177 -23.81 15.39 -2.02
N ARG A 178 -24.48 14.92 -3.10
CA ARG A 178 -23.85 14.30 -4.26
C ARG A 178 -23.99 15.19 -5.49
N PHE A 179 -22.88 15.41 -6.18
CA PHE A 179 -22.78 16.20 -7.40
C PHE A 179 -22.25 15.32 -8.53
N THR A 180 -22.94 15.29 -9.66
CA THR A 180 -22.53 14.44 -10.80
C THR A 180 -22.54 15.26 -12.07
N GLU A 181 -21.42 15.22 -12.80
CA GLU A 181 -21.26 15.91 -14.09
C GLU A 181 -20.55 15.04 -15.11
N THR A 182 -20.82 15.36 -16.37
CA THR A 182 -20.15 14.73 -17.51
C THR A 182 -19.44 15.77 -18.33
N ALA A 183 -18.19 15.48 -18.72
CA ALA A 183 -17.47 16.33 -19.64
C ALA A 183 -16.67 15.53 -20.67
N SER A 184 -16.35 16.15 -21.79
CA SER A 184 -15.41 15.63 -22.77
C SER A 184 -14.06 16.35 -22.65
N GLY A 185 -13.01 15.67 -23.15
CA GLY A 185 -11.65 16.21 -23.19
C GLY A 185 -10.81 15.54 -24.27
N GLU A 186 -9.59 16.00 -24.45
CA GLU A 186 -8.64 15.42 -25.41
C GLU A 186 -8.13 14.04 -24.96
N GLY A 187 -8.22 13.75 -23.65
CA GLY A 187 -7.90 12.45 -23.06
C GLY A 187 -8.69 12.17 -21.77
N PRO A 188 -8.56 10.96 -21.20
CA PRO A 188 -9.28 10.54 -20.00
C PRO A 188 -9.10 11.50 -18.81
N ILE A 189 -7.88 11.96 -18.59
CA ILE A 189 -7.53 12.86 -17.49
C ILE A 189 -8.13 14.24 -17.70
N ASP A 190 -8.00 14.80 -18.91
CA ASP A 190 -8.56 16.09 -19.26
C ASP A 190 -10.09 16.09 -19.15
N ALA A 191 -10.75 15.05 -19.67
CA ALA A 191 -12.20 14.89 -19.52
C ALA A 191 -12.62 14.84 -18.04
N SER A 192 -11.84 14.15 -17.21
CA SER A 192 -12.12 14.04 -15.76
C SER A 192 -11.97 15.38 -15.05
N PHE A 193 -10.91 16.14 -15.35
CA PHE A 193 -10.67 17.44 -14.74
C PHE A 193 -11.71 18.46 -15.18
N ASN A 194 -12.13 18.43 -16.45
CA ASN A 194 -13.23 19.25 -16.96
C ASN A 194 -14.56 18.93 -16.26
N ALA A 195 -14.88 17.66 -15.99
CA ALA A 195 -16.08 17.29 -15.24
C ALA A 195 -16.01 17.80 -13.79
N ILE A 196 -14.87 17.67 -13.13
CA ILE A 196 -14.66 18.18 -11.78
C ILE A 196 -14.82 19.70 -11.73
N ASN A 197 -14.23 20.45 -12.67
CA ASN A 197 -14.38 21.89 -12.74
C ASN A 197 -15.85 22.32 -12.86
N ARG A 198 -16.66 21.58 -13.62
CA ARG A 198 -18.12 21.82 -13.71
C ARG A 198 -18.83 21.61 -12.39
N ILE A 199 -18.50 20.52 -11.65
CA ILE A 199 -19.07 20.27 -10.32
C ILE A 199 -18.72 21.41 -9.36
N VAL A 200 -17.47 21.84 -9.36
CA VAL A 200 -16.97 22.89 -8.45
C VAL A 200 -17.43 24.28 -8.86
N GLY A 201 -17.84 24.48 -10.13
CA GLY A 201 -18.27 25.76 -10.66
C GLY A 201 -17.13 26.78 -10.83
N ARG A 202 -15.88 26.29 -10.93
CA ARG A 202 -14.67 27.11 -11.12
C ARG A 202 -13.70 26.40 -12.06
N ASP A 203 -13.00 27.18 -12.87
CA ASP A 203 -11.96 26.66 -13.74
C ASP A 203 -10.58 26.78 -13.08
N PHE A 204 -9.92 25.65 -12.95
CA PHE A 204 -8.54 25.55 -12.46
C PHE A 204 -7.63 25.12 -13.60
N ASN A 205 -6.50 25.84 -13.76
CA ASN A 205 -5.50 25.51 -14.77
C ASN A 205 -4.48 24.53 -14.21
N LEU A 206 -4.27 23.40 -14.90
CA LEU A 206 -3.24 22.44 -14.55
C LEU A 206 -1.86 23.01 -14.94
N MET A 207 -1.01 23.28 -13.95
CA MET A 207 0.34 23.84 -14.14
C MET A 207 1.42 22.77 -14.14
N PHE A 208 1.19 21.68 -13.41
CA PHE A 208 2.15 20.57 -13.28
C PHE A 208 1.39 19.26 -13.11
N TYR A 209 1.89 18.22 -13.78
CA TYR A 209 1.38 16.87 -13.68
C TYR A 209 2.54 15.87 -13.77
N ASN A 210 2.68 15.04 -12.75
CA ASN A 210 3.73 14.02 -12.69
C ASN A 210 3.16 12.70 -12.16
N ILE A 211 3.58 11.61 -12.77
CA ILE A 211 3.25 10.25 -12.35
C ILE A 211 4.54 9.56 -11.94
N LYS A 212 4.54 8.92 -10.77
CA LYS A 212 5.64 8.12 -10.26
C LYS A 212 5.11 6.76 -9.80
N ALA A 213 5.73 5.67 -10.23
CA ALA A 213 5.50 4.37 -9.62
C ALA A 213 6.12 4.34 -8.22
N VAL A 214 5.35 3.96 -7.22
CA VAL A 214 5.82 3.78 -5.83
C VAL A 214 6.54 2.45 -5.72
N THR A 215 5.96 1.40 -6.33
CA THR A 215 6.50 0.04 -6.36
C THR A 215 6.53 -0.50 -7.78
N GLY A 216 7.19 -1.63 -8.02
CA GLY A 216 7.26 -2.30 -9.31
C GLY A 216 6.12 -3.31 -9.51
N GLY A 217 5.91 -3.74 -10.76
CA GLY A 217 4.93 -4.77 -11.13
C GLY A 217 3.66 -4.20 -11.75
N THR A 218 2.78 -5.10 -12.20
CA THR A 218 1.50 -4.74 -12.86
C THR A 218 0.45 -4.20 -11.89
N ASP A 219 0.61 -4.47 -10.60
CA ASP A 219 -0.23 -4.05 -9.49
C ASP A 219 0.41 -2.92 -8.65
N ALA A 220 1.46 -2.27 -9.20
CA ALA A 220 2.16 -1.16 -8.55
C ALA A 220 1.22 -0.01 -8.19
N LEU A 221 1.47 0.61 -7.04
CA LEU A 221 0.87 1.89 -6.70
C LEU A 221 1.46 3.00 -7.58
N GLY A 222 0.59 3.77 -8.21
CA GLY A 222 0.93 5.00 -8.93
C GLY A 222 0.63 6.22 -8.07
N GLU A 223 1.66 6.99 -7.76
CA GLU A 223 1.54 8.31 -7.14
C GLU A 223 1.41 9.35 -8.24
N VAL A 224 0.37 10.16 -8.17
CA VAL A 224 0.19 11.32 -9.03
C VAL A 224 0.32 12.59 -8.20
N ARG A 225 1.14 13.51 -8.67
CA ARG A 225 1.25 14.86 -8.13
C ARG A 225 0.81 15.87 -9.16
N VAL A 226 -0.06 16.78 -8.76
CA VAL A 226 -0.51 17.90 -9.58
C VAL A 226 -0.21 19.23 -8.91
N ARG A 227 -0.16 20.29 -9.68
CA ARG A 227 -0.25 21.66 -9.22
C ARG A 227 -1.23 22.39 -10.10
N ILE A 228 -2.24 22.98 -9.48
CA ILE A 228 -3.28 23.75 -10.16
C ILE A 228 -3.12 25.21 -9.82
N LYS A 229 -3.54 26.07 -10.75
CA LYS A 229 -3.65 27.52 -10.55
C LYS A 229 -5.11 27.91 -10.48
N ALA A 230 -5.50 28.53 -9.39
CA ALA A 230 -6.86 29.03 -9.19
C ALA A 230 -7.08 30.34 -9.99
N PRO A 231 -8.34 30.79 -10.21
CA PRO A 231 -8.66 32.01 -10.93
C PRO A 231 -8.03 33.28 -10.33
N ASP A 232 -7.75 33.27 -9.03
CA ASP A 232 -7.07 34.36 -8.31
C ASP A 232 -5.55 34.37 -8.49
N GLY A 233 -5.01 33.42 -9.25
CA GLY A 233 -3.60 33.30 -9.57
C GLY A 233 -2.76 32.49 -8.59
N ARG A 234 -3.30 32.07 -7.43
CA ARG A 234 -2.61 31.21 -6.45
C ARG A 234 -2.47 29.78 -6.96
N GLU A 235 -1.40 29.12 -6.55
CA GLU A 235 -1.11 27.74 -6.93
C GLU A 235 -1.28 26.79 -5.73
N PHE A 236 -1.89 25.64 -5.99
CA PHE A 236 -2.18 24.63 -4.97
C PHE A 236 -1.69 23.25 -5.42
N PRO A 237 -0.89 22.57 -4.60
CA PRO A 237 -0.46 21.21 -4.88
C PRO A 237 -1.54 20.20 -4.49
N GLY A 238 -1.59 19.08 -5.22
CA GLY A 238 -2.42 17.93 -4.88
C GLY A 238 -1.66 16.61 -5.11
N LYS A 239 -2.01 15.61 -4.32
CA LYS A 239 -1.43 14.27 -4.37
C LYS A 239 -2.56 13.22 -4.35
N GLY A 240 -2.39 12.14 -5.09
CA GLY A 240 -3.29 10.99 -5.06
C GLY A 240 -2.54 9.71 -5.35
N ILE A 241 -2.94 8.63 -4.70
CA ILE A 241 -2.30 7.32 -4.80
C ILE A 241 -3.37 6.26 -5.11
N SER A 242 -3.09 5.39 -6.08
CA SER A 242 -3.93 4.23 -6.41
C SER A 242 -3.16 3.26 -7.31
N THR A 243 -3.62 2.02 -7.40
CA THR A 243 -3.21 1.08 -8.46
C THR A 243 -3.80 1.49 -9.83
N ASP A 244 -4.82 2.34 -9.86
CA ASP A 244 -5.41 2.93 -11.07
C ASP A 244 -4.94 4.38 -11.21
N ILE A 245 -4.15 4.66 -12.24
CA ILE A 245 -3.57 5.98 -12.53
C ILE A 245 -4.64 7.05 -12.76
N ILE A 246 -5.77 6.69 -13.36
CA ILE A 246 -6.87 7.63 -13.57
C ILE A 246 -7.47 8.02 -12.22
N LYS A 247 -7.72 7.05 -11.34
CA LYS A 247 -8.19 7.30 -9.98
C LYS A 247 -7.21 8.15 -9.18
N SER A 248 -5.90 7.86 -9.28
CA SER A 248 -4.85 8.67 -8.63
C SER A 248 -4.88 10.12 -9.11
N SER A 249 -5.05 10.32 -10.43
CA SER A 249 -5.10 11.65 -11.05
C SER A 249 -6.31 12.45 -10.59
N ILE A 250 -7.48 11.81 -10.58
CA ILE A 250 -8.73 12.42 -10.09
C ILE A 250 -8.59 12.84 -8.63
N ARG A 251 -8.07 11.94 -7.77
CA ARG A 251 -7.82 12.25 -6.35
C ARG A 251 -6.84 13.39 -6.17
N ALA A 252 -5.71 13.37 -6.90
CA ALA A 252 -4.73 14.44 -6.84
C ALA A 252 -5.35 15.80 -7.19
N TYR A 253 -6.21 15.84 -8.22
CA TYR A 253 -6.87 17.07 -8.65
C TYR A 253 -7.90 17.56 -7.63
N ILE A 254 -8.73 16.66 -7.08
CA ILE A 254 -9.70 16.99 -6.02
C ILE A 254 -8.98 17.53 -4.79
N ASN A 255 -7.87 16.90 -4.37
CA ASN A 255 -7.09 17.35 -3.22
C ASN A 255 -6.49 18.74 -3.41
N ALA A 256 -6.05 19.06 -4.62
CA ALA A 256 -5.58 20.41 -4.94
C ALA A 256 -6.71 21.45 -4.88
N ILE A 257 -7.90 21.10 -5.41
CA ILE A 257 -9.10 21.97 -5.37
C ILE A 257 -9.56 22.18 -3.93
N ASN A 258 -9.64 21.14 -3.13
CA ASN A 258 -10.04 21.26 -1.72
C ASN A 258 -9.15 22.26 -0.97
N ARG A 259 -7.83 22.21 -1.20
CA ARG A 259 -6.89 23.21 -0.63
C ARG A 259 -7.14 24.62 -1.14
N ALA A 260 -7.51 24.77 -2.40
CA ALA A 260 -7.85 26.08 -2.97
C ALA A 260 -9.16 26.65 -2.43
N MET A 261 -10.04 25.80 -1.89
CA MET A 261 -11.34 26.20 -1.34
C MET A 261 -11.29 26.52 0.16
N ILE A 262 -10.32 25.98 0.90
CA ILE A 262 -10.12 26.25 2.33
C ILE A 262 -9.42 27.60 2.58
N ASN A 263 -8.61 28.06 1.63
CA ASN A 263 -7.83 29.31 1.68
C ASN A 263 -8.46 30.41 0.85
#